data_559bc861e487e25ce8591e8b995af1a7
#
_entry.id   559bc861e487e25ce8591e8b995af1a7
#
_cell.length_a   1.000
_cell.length_b   1.000
_cell.length_c   1.000
_cell.angle_alpha   90.00
_cell.angle_beta   90.00
_cell.angle_gamma   90.00
#
_symmetry.space_group_name_H-M   'P 1'
#
loop_
_entity.id
_entity.type
_entity.pdbx_description
1 polymer ?
#
loop_
_entity_poly.entity_id
_entity_poly.type
_entity_poly.pdbx_seq_one_letter_code
_entity_poly.pdbx_strand_id
1 'polypeptide(L)'
;MAIECNIAPFINIEFYLTGAWGEQRATHKHAGIDISTGKKSNVYNMFDGTVISVTHSGYGGGYGPNIIIQEDSGRTWLFGDLEVFSNWSVGDRINKGDLISQEGNPSGTSSTGNHVHVELEMLSKGESFRYGYNNSSNPCPILGIENVVNQTAYIYNGSVPPEPPEPEPTPGRRKKRKFPWAVYTKIIRNRRTFF
;
A
#
# COMPACT_ATOMS: atom_id res chain seq x y z
N MET A 1 13.13 15.06 -21.31
CA MET A 1 11.91 14.31 -21.74
C MET A 1 11.98 12.96 -21.05
N ALA A 2 10.91 12.54 -20.35
CA ALA A 2 10.88 11.25 -19.69
C ALA A 2 10.81 10.10 -20.68
N ILE A 3 11.41 8.96 -20.33
CA ILE A 3 11.34 7.71 -21.10
C ILE A 3 10.09 6.96 -20.68
N GLU A 4 9.25 6.55 -21.64
CA GLU A 4 8.10 5.72 -21.35
C GLU A 4 8.54 4.32 -20.94
N CYS A 5 8.03 3.83 -19.80
CA CYS A 5 8.31 2.51 -19.27
C CYS A 5 7.09 1.58 -19.43
N ASN A 6 7.29 0.26 -19.26
CA ASN A 6 6.24 -0.73 -19.49
C ASN A 6 5.14 -0.67 -18.41
N ILE A 7 5.53 -0.48 -17.16
CA ILE A 7 4.64 -0.38 -16.00
C ILE A 7 5.41 0.24 -14.84
N ALA A 8 4.70 0.96 -13.97
CA ALA A 8 5.24 1.48 -12.73
C ALA A 8 4.11 1.65 -11.70
N PRO A 9 4.44 1.77 -10.40
CA PRO A 9 3.43 2.08 -9.38
C PRO A 9 3.00 3.55 -9.38
N PHE A 10 3.56 4.36 -10.29
CA PHE A 10 3.16 5.75 -10.53
C PHE A 10 2.51 5.86 -11.90
N ILE A 11 1.33 6.47 -11.97
CA ILE A 11 0.56 6.59 -13.22
C ILE A 11 0.53 8.05 -13.65
N ASN A 12 0.98 8.33 -14.89
CA ASN A 12 1.03 9.68 -15.50
C ASN A 12 1.86 10.71 -14.72
N ILE A 13 2.84 10.23 -13.96
CA ILE A 13 3.77 11.07 -13.19
C ILE A 13 5.18 10.63 -13.49
N GLU A 14 6.10 11.58 -13.71
CA GLU A 14 7.53 11.30 -13.85
C GLU A 14 8.13 10.83 -12.53
N PHE A 15 8.99 9.82 -12.60
CA PHE A 15 9.73 9.28 -11.47
C PHE A 15 11.17 8.95 -11.85
N TYR A 16 12.01 8.74 -10.85
CA TYR A 16 13.44 8.45 -10.98
C TYR A 16 13.79 7.21 -10.17
N LEU A 17 14.78 6.44 -10.64
CA LEU A 17 15.42 5.40 -9.85
C LEU A 17 16.39 6.07 -8.86
N THR A 18 16.16 5.91 -7.58
CA THR A 18 16.97 6.51 -6.49
C THR A 18 17.80 5.47 -5.73
N GLY A 19 17.51 4.18 -5.88
CA GLY A 19 18.27 3.05 -5.38
C GLY A 19 18.19 1.87 -6.33
N ALA A 20 19.33 1.30 -6.74
CA ALA A 20 19.39 0.20 -7.69
C ALA A 20 19.32 -1.17 -7.00
N TRP A 21 18.72 -2.16 -7.66
CA TRP A 21 18.79 -3.55 -7.22
C TRP A 21 20.23 -4.04 -7.23
N GLY A 22 20.66 -4.71 -6.15
CA GLY A 22 22.00 -5.23 -5.98
C GLY A 22 23.05 -4.18 -5.60
N GLU A 23 22.66 -2.92 -5.43
CA GLU A 23 23.53 -1.86 -4.93
C GLU A 23 24.09 -2.25 -3.54
N GLN A 24 25.39 -2.06 -3.35
CA GLN A 24 26.02 -2.35 -2.07
C GLN A 24 25.62 -1.31 -1.02
N ARG A 25 24.93 -1.72 0.00
CA ARG A 25 24.63 -0.96 1.21
C ARG A 25 25.69 -1.29 2.29
N ALA A 26 25.66 -0.63 3.42
CA ALA A 26 26.67 -0.79 4.48
C ALA A 26 26.85 -2.27 4.93
N THR A 27 25.79 -3.04 5.06
CA THR A 27 25.81 -4.41 5.61
C THR A 27 25.24 -5.47 4.66
N HIS A 28 24.59 -5.08 3.57
CA HIS A 28 23.90 -5.99 2.66
C HIS A 28 23.81 -5.39 1.26
N LYS A 29 23.38 -6.19 0.30
CA LYS A 29 22.98 -5.69 -1.03
C LYS A 29 21.49 -5.32 -1.02
N HIS A 30 21.15 -4.27 -1.74
CA HIS A 30 19.79 -3.81 -1.90
C HIS A 30 18.92 -4.86 -2.61
N ALA A 31 17.85 -5.30 -1.96
CA ALA A 31 17.01 -6.40 -2.43
C ALA A 31 15.98 -5.98 -3.48
N GLY A 32 15.72 -4.71 -3.59
CA GLY A 32 14.76 -4.11 -4.54
C GLY A 32 15.34 -2.91 -5.25
N ILE A 33 14.46 -2.08 -5.72
CA ILE A 33 14.77 -0.74 -6.22
C ILE A 33 14.03 0.30 -5.40
N ASP A 34 14.63 1.47 -5.26
CA ASP A 34 13.95 2.64 -4.72
C ASP A 34 13.62 3.57 -5.88
N ILE A 35 12.36 3.96 -5.99
CA ILE A 35 11.87 4.89 -7.03
C ILE A 35 11.09 6.02 -6.39
N SER A 36 11.26 7.23 -6.92
CA SER A 36 10.67 8.43 -6.35
C SER A 36 10.20 9.41 -7.41
N THR A 37 9.06 10.05 -7.14
CA THR A 37 8.60 11.21 -7.91
C THR A 37 9.17 12.53 -7.40
N GLY A 38 9.92 12.51 -6.28
CA GLY A 38 10.37 13.70 -5.56
C GLY A 38 9.25 14.41 -4.80
N LYS A 39 8.06 13.83 -4.77
CA LYS A 39 6.85 14.35 -4.10
C LYS A 39 6.23 13.23 -3.28
N LYS A 40 5.15 13.51 -2.56
CA LYS A 40 4.36 12.48 -1.88
C LYS A 40 3.22 12.04 -2.82
N SER A 41 3.56 11.20 -3.80
CA SER A 41 2.61 10.75 -4.83
C SER A 41 1.92 9.45 -4.45
N ASN A 42 0.74 9.19 -5.02
CA ASN A 42 0.02 7.94 -4.87
C ASN A 42 0.79 6.78 -5.49
N VAL A 43 0.79 5.65 -4.80
CA VAL A 43 1.39 4.37 -5.20
C VAL A 43 0.27 3.40 -5.53
N TYR A 44 0.27 2.88 -6.75
CA TYR A 44 -0.76 1.99 -7.28
C TYR A 44 -0.22 0.57 -7.49
N ASN A 45 -1.10 -0.41 -7.37
CA ASN A 45 -0.76 -1.79 -7.69
C ASN A 45 -0.47 -1.96 -9.19
N MET A 46 0.57 -2.71 -9.50
CA MET A 46 1.02 -2.90 -10.89
C MET A 46 0.36 -4.08 -11.60
N PHE A 47 -0.08 -5.10 -10.88
CA PHE A 47 -0.60 -6.35 -11.43
C PHE A 47 -1.74 -6.90 -10.57
N ASP A 48 -2.69 -7.59 -11.17
CA ASP A 48 -3.74 -8.26 -10.43
C ASP A 48 -3.16 -9.34 -9.51
N GLY A 49 -3.62 -9.40 -8.27
CA GLY A 49 -3.07 -10.33 -7.30
C GLY A 49 -3.90 -10.43 -6.02
N THR A 50 -3.30 -11.07 -5.03
CA THR A 50 -3.84 -11.21 -3.69
C THR A 50 -2.84 -10.68 -2.67
N VAL A 51 -3.30 -9.91 -1.70
CA VAL A 51 -2.50 -9.44 -0.58
C VAL A 51 -2.13 -10.62 0.31
N ILE A 52 -0.83 -10.93 0.43
CA ILE A 52 -0.35 -12.05 1.25
C ILE A 52 0.32 -11.60 2.56
N SER A 53 0.69 -10.33 2.66
CA SER A 53 1.21 -9.71 3.89
C SER A 53 0.96 -8.22 3.87
N VAL A 54 0.77 -7.61 5.02
CA VAL A 54 0.61 -6.17 5.17
C VAL A 54 1.10 -5.68 6.54
N THR A 55 1.85 -4.58 6.53
CA THR A 55 2.25 -3.82 7.71
C THR A 55 1.77 -2.38 7.52
N HIS A 56 0.70 -1.99 8.20
CA HIS A 56 0.02 -0.71 7.98
C HIS A 56 0.82 0.50 8.49
N SER A 57 1.66 0.29 9.51
CA SER A 57 2.43 1.36 10.18
C SER A 57 3.65 0.80 10.89
N GLY A 58 4.58 1.68 11.27
CA GLY A 58 5.76 1.32 12.04
C GLY A 58 6.94 0.88 11.19
N TYR A 59 7.90 0.18 11.82
CA TYR A 59 9.19 -0.15 11.21
C TYR A 59 9.14 -1.24 10.13
N GLY A 60 8.17 -2.16 10.21
CA GLY A 60 7.94 -3.19 9.19
C GLY A 60 9.16 -4.06 8.85
N GLY A 61 10.01 -4.38 9.82
CA GLY A 61 11.23 -5.17 9.59
C GLY A 61 12.32 -4.44 8.78
N GLY A 62 12.25 -3.10 8.71
CA GLY A 62 13.17 -2.26 7.92
C GLY A 62 12.56 -1.73 6.62
N TYR A 63 11.40 -2.25 6.24
CA TYR A 63 10.67 -1.83 5.02
C TYR A 63 9.60 -0.76 5.29
N GLY A 64 9.53 -0.20 6.53
CA GLY A 64 8.45 0.70 6.90
C GLY A 64 7.07 0.07 6.76
N PRO A 65 6.01 0.88 6.63
CA PRO A 65 4.72 0.37 6.18
C PRO A 65 4.87 -0.27 4.81
N ASN A 66 4.37 -1.50 4.66
CA ASN A 66 4.58 -2.27 3.44
C ASN A 66 3.41 -3.23 3.16
N ILE A 67 3.30 -3.63 1.91
CA ILE A 67 2.34 -4.62 1.43
C ILE A 67 3.05 -5.60 0.50
N ILE A 68 2.71 -6.88 0.62
CA ILE A 68 3.20 -7.92 -0.28
C ILE A 68 2.01 -8.50 -1.04
N ILE A 69 2.12 -8.46 -2.36
CA ILE A 69 1.08 -8.86 -3.30
C ILE A 69 1.62 -9.99 -4.16
N GLN A 70 0.94 -11.13 -4.18
CA GLN A 70 1.24 -12.25 -5.04
C GLN A 70 0.29 -12.28 -6.23
N GLU A 71 0.85 -12.26 -7.44
CA GLU A 71 0.08 -12.46 -8.68
C GLU A 71 -0.45 -13.89 -8.78
N ASP A 72 -1.44 -14.09 -9.63
CA ASP A 72 -1.97 -15.43 -9.91
C ASP A 72 -0.93 -16.37 -10.52
N SER A 73 0.11 -15.82 -11.15
CA SER A 73 1.29 -16.55 -11.65
C SER A 73 2.24 -17.05 -10.54
N GLY A 74 2.12 -16.50 -9.32
CA GLY A 74 3.04 -16.70 -8.20
C GLY A 74 4.08 -15.60 -8.05
N ARG A 75 4.41 -14.86 -9.12
CA ARG A 75 5.31 -13.71 -9.05
C ARG A 75 4.84 -12.75 -7.96
N THR A 76 5.74 -12.32 -7.09
CA THR A 76 5.37 -11.64 -5.85
C THR A 76 6.12 -10.33 -5.70
N TRP A 77 5.40 -9.29 -5.34
CA TRP A 77 5.87 -7.91 -5.23
C TRP A 77 5.72 -7.41 -3.81
N LEU A 78 6.80 -6.84 -3.26
CA LEU A 78 6.76 -6.05 -2.05
C LEU A 78 6.82 -4.56 -2.43
N PHE A 79 5.91 -3.77 -1.86
CA PHE A 79 5.95 -2.31 -1.85
C PHE A 79 6.21 -1.88 -0.42
N GLY A 80 7.36 -1.28 -0.19
CA GLY A 80 7.83 -0.83 1.13
C GLY A 80 8.05 0.68 1.19
N ASP A 81 8.43 1.15 2.36
CA ASP A 81 8.65 2.56 2.68
C ASP A 81 7.46 3.46 2.34
N LEU A 82 6.27 2.89 2.49
CA LEU A 82 5.00 3.57 2.21
C LEU A 82 4.62 4.54 3.33
N GLU A 83 3.70 5.46 3.02
CA GLU A 83 2.98 6.19 4.06
C GLU A 83 2.04 5.24 4.82
N VAL A 84 1.67 5.60 6.05
CA VAL A 84 0.70 4.84 6.85
C VAL A 84 -0.61 4.68 6.09
N PHE A 85 -1.13 3.46 6.05
CA PHE A 85 -2.38 3.13 5.35
C PHE A 85 -3.18 2.06 6.14
N SER A 86 -4.44 1.83 5.77
CA SER A 86 -5.32 0.87 6.47
C SER A 86 -6.38 0.22 5.59
N ASN A 87 -6.32 0.43 4.29
CA ASN A 87 -7.35 0.01 3.33
C ASN A 87 -7.21 -1.43 2.83
N TRP A 88 -6.13 -2.15 3.21
CA TRP A 88 -5.87 -3.51 2.76
C TRP A 88 -5.70 -4.50 3.90
N SER A 89 -6.11 -5.73 3.69
CA SER A 89 -5.96 -6.86 4.61
C SER A 89 -5.43 -8.10 3.89
N VAL A 90 -4.78 -9.00 4.63
CA VAL A 90 -4.33 -10.28 4.07
C VAL A 90 -5.52 -11.06 3.54
N GLY A 91 -5.41 -11.55 2.30
CA GLY A 91 -6.46 -12.26 1.58
C GLY A 91 -7.29 -11.39 0.64
N ASP A 92 -7.18 -10.06 0.71
CA ASP A 92 -7.89 -9.17 -0.21
C ASP A 92 -7.39 -9.38 -1.65
N ARG A 93 -8.34 -9.38 -2.59
CA ARG A 93 -8.03 -9.27 -4.01
C ARG A 93 -7.72 -7.82 -4.34
N ILE A 94 -6.62 -7.60 -5.04
CA ILE A 94 -6.19 -6.27 -5.48
C ILE A 94 -5.94 -6.29 -6.99
N ASN A 95 -6.48 -5.31 -7.71
CA ASN A 95 -6.37 -5.24 -9.14
C ASN A 95 -5.27 -4.26 -9.56
N LYS A 96 -4.80 -4.41 -10.79
CA LYS A 96 -3.91 -3.42 -11.40
C LYS A 96 -4.56 -2.04 -11.38
N GLY A 97 -3.82 -1.05 -10.87
CA GLY A 97 -4.25 0.34 -10.75
C GLY A 97 -4.99 0.67 -9.47
N ASP A 98 -5.29 -0.29 -8.60
CA ASP A 98 -5.85 0.00 -7.29
C ASP A 98 -4.84 0.77 -6.44
N LEU A 99 -5.31 1.76 -5.69
CA LEU A 99 -4.49 2.57 -4.82
C LEU A 99 -4.01 1.75 -3.61
N ILE A 100 -2.70 1.64 -3.45
CA ILE A 100 -2.09 1.00 -2.28
C ILE A 100 -1.95 2.02 -1.14
N SER A 101 -1.17 3.09 -1.37
CA SER A 101 -0.82 4.12 -0.41
C SER A 101 -0.21 5.32 -1.13
N GLN A 102 0.67 6.05 -0.45
CA GLN A 102 1.52 7.10 -1.02
C GLN A 102 2.99 6.77 -0.75
N GLU A 103 3.89 7.40 -1.52
CA GLU A 103 5.32 7.41 -1.19
C GLU A 103 5.50 7.86 0.25
N GLY A 104 6.29 7.12 1.01
CA GLY A 104 6.60 7.46 2.39
C GLY A 104 8.05 7.87 2.59
N ASN A 105 8.30 8.42 3.75
CA ASN A 105 9.62 8.70 4.29
C ASN A 105 9.62 8.26 5.75
N PRO A 106 9.49 6.93 6.01
CA PRO A 106 9.27 6.44 7.36
C PRO A 106 10.48 6.71 8.25
N SER A 107 10.23 7.27 9.42
CA SER A 107 11.26 7.50 10.42
C SER A 107 11.85 6.19 10.93
N GLY A 108 13.17 6.15 11.08
CA GLY A 108 13.89 4.94 11.54
C GLY A 108 14.36 4.02 10.42
N THR A 109 14.07 4.32 9.16
CA THR A 109 14.71 3.74 8.00
C THR A 109 15.88 4.59 7.53
N SER A 110 16.69 4.07 6.60
CA SER A 110 17.79 4.84 5.96
C SER A 110 17.30 5.84 4.91
N SER A 111 15.99 6.04 4.85
CA SER A 111 15.34 6.90 3.86
C SER A 111 15.72 8.37 4.04
N THR A 112 16.06 9.03 2.94
CA THR A 112 16.41 10.45 2.89
C THR A 112 15.39 11.30 2.13
N GLY A 113 14.22 10.76 1.82
CA GLY A 113 13.16 11.45 1.11
C GLY A 113 11.98 10.52 0.79
N ASN A 114 10.91 11.08 0.26
CA ASN A 114 9.76 10.28 -0.18
C ASN A 114 10.16 9.35 -1.33
N HIS A 115 9.85 8.07 -1.21
CA HIS A 115 10.06 7.06 -2.24
C HIS A 115 9.17 5.84 -1.96
N VAL A 116 9.18 4.89 -2.87
CA VAL A 116 8.69 3.53 -2.65
C VAL A 116 9.81 2.55 -2.94
N HIS A 117 10.04 1.62 -2.01
CA HIS A 117 10.87 0.45 -2.22
C HIS A 117 10.06 -0.63 -2.93
N VAL A 118 10.55 -1.14 -4.06
CA VAL A 118 9.89 -2.20 -4.83
C VAL A 118 10.81 -3.41 -4.91
N GLU A 119 10.39 -4.53 -4.31
CA GLU A 119 11.12 -5.80 -4.35
C GLU A 119 10.31 -6.86 -5.11
N LEU A 120 10.99 -7.72 -5.85
CA LEU A 120 10.40 -8.77 -6.67
C LEU A 120 10.97 -10.13 -6.27
N GLU A 121 10.10 -11.12 -6.00
CA GLU A 121 10.47 -12.54 -5.96
C GLU A 121 9.72 -13.33 -7.04
N MET A 122 10.46 -14.23 -7.68
CA MET A 122 9.90 -15.17 -8.68
C MET A 122 9.47 -16.45 -7.97
N LEU A 123 8.28 -16.41 -7.37
CA LEU A 123 7.70 -17.51 -6.60
C LEU A 123 6.65 -18.27 -7.41
N SER A 124 6.33 -19.48 -6.95
CA SER A 124 5.11 -20.18 -7.35
C SER A 124 3.94 -19.71 -6.48
N LYS A 125 2.71 -19.86 -7.00
CA LYS A 125 1.51 -19.49 -6.24
C LYS A 125 1.45 -20.26 -4.91
N GLY A 126 1.27 -19.51 -3.83
CA GLY A 126 1.18 -20.05 -2.46
C GLY A 126 2.52 -20.19 -1.74
N GLU A 127 3.64 -19.92 -2.39
CA GLU A 127 4.93 -19.82 -1.70
C GLU A 127 5.03 -18.51 -0.91
N SER A 128 5.73 -18.57 0.23
CA SER A 128 5.91 -17.41 1.10
C SER A 128 7.04 -16.52 0.63
N PHE A 129 6.89 -15.23 0.74
CA PHE A 129 7.93 -14.24 0.49
C PHE A 129 9.10 -14.38 1.49
N ARG A 130 10.34 -14.30 1.00
CA ARG A 130 11.55 -14.67 1.77
C ARG A 130 12.53 -13.53 2.02
N TYR A 131 12.16 -12.34 1.83
CA TYR A 131 12.95 -11.12 2.06
C TYR A 131 14.46 -11.20 1.73
N GLY A 132 14.98 -10.12 1.18
CA GLY A 132 16.40 -9.91 1.01
C GLY A 132 16.98 -10.35 -0.32
N TYR A 133 18.13 -9.77 -0.66
CA TYR A 133 18.76 -9.81 -1.97
C TYR A 133 18.92 -11.23 -2.57
N ASN A 134 19.27 -12.22 -1.77
CA ASN A 134 19.52 -13.58 -2.27
C ASN A 134 18.24 -14.30 -2.77
N ASN A 135 17.08 -13.82 -2.41
CA ASN A 135 15.79 -14.35 -2.82
C ASN A 135 15.11 -13.43 -3.86
N SER A 136 15.55 -12.19 -3.96
CA SER A 136 14.95 -11.22 -4.87
C SER A 136 15.51 -11.31 -6.28
N SER A 137 14.75 -10.78 -7.21
CA SER A 137 15.10 -10.62 -8.62
C SER A 137 15.08 -9.14 -8.99
N ASN A 138 15.90 -8.75 -9.98
CA ASN A 138 15.87 -7.38 -10.50
C ASN A 138 14.51 -7.03 -11.12
N PRO A 139 13.77 -6.05 -10.58
CA PRO A 139 12.47 -5.67 -11.13
C PRO A 139 12.57 -4.86 -12.43
N CYS A 140 13.68 -4.20 -12.68
CA CYS A 140 13.84 -3.23 -13.78
C CYS A 140 13.47 -3.77 -15.17
N PRO A 141 13.82 -5.00 -15.57
CA PRO A 141 13.42 -5.54 -16.88
C PRO A 141 11.92 -5.62 -17.07
N ILE A 142 11.15 -5.92 -16.02
CA ILE A 142 9.67 -5.97 -16.08
C ILE A 142 9.11 -4.56 -16.19
N LEU A 143 9.67 -3.63 -15.43
CA LEU A 143 9.24 -2.23 -15.44
C LEU A 143 9.62 -1.53 -16.75
N GLY A 144 10.64 -2.01 -17.49
CA GLY A 144 11.17 -1.35 -18.70
C GLY A 144 12.01 -0.14 -18.37
N ILE A 145 12.78 -0.20 -17.28
CA ILE A 145 13.70 0.86 -16.85
C ILE A 145 15.13 0.30 -16.70
N GLU A 146 16.12 1.17 -16.69
CA GLU A 146 17.51 0.78 -16.42
C GLU A 146 17.78 0.62 -14.92
N ASN A 147 18.57 -0.38 -14.53
CA ASN A 147 19.00 -0.60 -13.15
C ASN A 147 20.24 0.27 -12.81
N VAL A 148 20.14 1.57 -13.07
CA VAL A 148 21.24 2.52 -12.84
C VAL A 148 20.68 3.79 -12.21
N VAL A 149 21.17 4.13 -11.01
CA VAL A 149 20.83 5.40 -10.37
C VAL A 149 21.45 6.54 -11.17
N ASN A 150 20.60 7.29 -11.83
CA ASN A 150 20.97 8.44 -12.64
C ASN A 150 19.82 9.47 -12.64
N GLN A 151 19.93 10.53 -13.44
CA GLN A 151 18.89 11.55 -13.56
C GLN A 151 17.87 11.27 -14.67
N THR A 152 17.79 10.03 -15.17
CA THR A 152 16.80 9.67 -16.18
C THR A 152 15.42 9.64 -15.56
N ALA A 153 14.53 10.45 -16.10
CA ALA A 153 13.11 10.42 -15.74
C ALA A 153 12.40 9.34 -16.54
N TYR A 154 11.54 8.57 -15.86
CA TYR A 154 10.65 7.58 -16.46
C TYR A 154 9.21 7.99 -16.25
N ILE A 155 8.31 7.56 -17.13
CA ILE A 155 6.86 7.77 -17.00
C ILE A 155 6.11 6.50 -17.46
N TYR A 156 5.08 6.14 -16.71
CA TYR A 156 4.12 5.12 -17.13
C TYR A 156 2.78 5.79 -17.47
N ASN A 157 2.40 5.75 -18.75
CA ASN A 157 1.15 6.31 -19.28
C ASN A 157 0.01 5.30 -19.17
N GLY A 158 -0.31 4.89 -17.94
CA GLY A 158 -1.41 3.98 -17.64
C GLY A 158 -2.74 4.69 -17.40
N SER A 159 -3.80 3.91 -17.25
CA SER A 159 -5.10 4.39 -16.78
C SER A 159 -5.24 4.13 -15.29
N VAL A 160 -5.63 5.16 -14.53
CA VAL A 160 -6.14 4.96 -13.16
C VAL A 160 -7.56 4.41 -13.28
N PRO A 161 -7.91 3.31 -12.62
CA PRO A 161 -9.29 2.88 -12.54
C PRO A 161 -10.18 4.00 -12.01
N PRO A 162 -11.44 4.10 -12.46
CA PRO A 162 -12.36 5.05 -11.85
C PRO A 162 -12.45 4.77 -10.35
N GLU A 163 -12.43 5.83 -9.56
CA GLU A 163 -12.60 5.73 -8.11
C GLU A 163 -13.85 4.90 -7.80
N PRO A 164 -13.81 3.91 -6.89
CA PRO A 164 -14.97 3.14 -6.51
C PRO A 164 -16.10 4.12 -6.13
N PRO A 165 -17.34 3.88 -6.55
CA PRO A 165 -18.45 4.74 -6.16
C PRO A 165 -18.45 4.87 -4.64
N GLU A 166 -18.56 6.11 -4.15
CA GLU A 166 -18.64 6.39 -2.73
C GLU A 166 -19.68 5.46 -2.09
N PRO A 167 -19.34 4.72 -1.00
CA PRO A 167 -20.27 3.77 -0.42
C PRO A 167 -21.58 4.52 -0.09
N GLU A 168 -22.70 4.00 -0.61
CA GLU A 168 -23.99 4.60 -0.34
C GLU A 168 -24.14 4.85 1.17
N PRO A 169 -24.58 6.04 1.58
CA PRO A 169 -24.74 6.36 2.99
C PRO A 169 -25.58 5.28 3.65
N THR A 170 -24.97 4.54 4.56
CA THR A 170 -25.65 3.46 5.28
C THR A 170 -26.97 3.99 5.78
N PRO A 171 -28.13 3.38 5.42
CA PRO A 171 -29.44 3.87 5.85
C PRO A 171 -29.40 4.10 7.35
N GLY A 172 -29.62 5.35 7.76
CA GLY A 172 -29.38 5.80 9.11
C GLY A 172 -29.97 4.81 10.12
N ARG A 173 -29.10 4.23 10.95
CA ARG A 173 -29.51 3.38 12.08
C ARG A 173 -30.58 4.17 12.83
N ARG A 174 -31.88 3.78 12.69
CA ARG A 174 -33.00 4.44 13.38
C ARG A 174 -32.56 4.68 14.80
N LYS A 175 -32.32 5.95 15.18
CA LYS A 175 -32.02 6.32 16.56
C LYS A 175 -33.10 5.66 17.40
N LYS A 176 -32.76 4.63 18.20
CA LYS A 176 -33.70 4.06 19.17
C LYS A 176 -34.22 5.24 19.95
N ARG A 177 -35.55 5.54 19.80
CA ARG A 177 -36.21 6.58 20.59
C ARG A 177 -35.86 6.25 22.04
N LYS A 178 -35.09 7.13 22.69
CA LYS A 178 -34.91 7.07 24.12
C LYS A 178 -36.30 7.25 24.68
N PHE A 179 -36.89 6.18 25.21
CA PHE A 179 -38.12 6.29 26.00
C PHE A 179 -37.76 7.25 27.15
N PRO A 180 -38.52 8.35 27.35
CA PRO A 180 -38.23 9.25 28.44
C PRO A 180 -38.60 8.50 29.74
N TRP A 181 -37.58 8.14 30.50
CA TRP A 181 -37.74 7.56 31.84
C TRP A 181 -38.60 8.40 32.79
N ALA A 182 -38.85 9.66 32.43
CA ALA A 182 -39.74 10.58 33.18
C ALA A 182 -41.20 10.15 33.22
N VAL A 183 -41.67 9.24 32.36
CA VAL A 183 -43.08 8.80 32.39
C VAL A 183 -43.32 7.62 33.40
N TYR A 184 -42.28 6.87 33.69
CA TYR A 184 -42.40 5.71 34.60
C TYR A 184 -42.43 6.10 36.08
N THR A 185 -41.83 7.22 36.46
CA THR A 185 -41.81 7.68 37.87
C THR A 185 -43.11 8.34 38.33
N LYS A 186 -43.98 8.76 37.40
CA LYS A 186 -45.26 9.39 37.75
C LYS A 186 -46.38 8.42 38.03
N ILE A 187 -46.29 7.17 37.51
CA ILE A 187 -47.33 6.13 37.72
C ILE A 187 -47.13 5.40 39.04
N ILE A 188 -45.94 5.34 39.61
CA ILE A 188 -45.66 4.62 40.88
C ILE A 188 -45.97 5.53 42.09
N ARG A 189 -46.01 6.86 41.98
CA ARG A 189 -46.31 7.78 43.10
C ARG A 189 -47.79 7.94 43.44
N ASN A 190 -48.71 7.52 42.55
CA ASN A 190 -50.16 7.63 42.77
C ASN A 190 -50.84 6.38 43.33
N ARG A 191 -50.08 5.35 43.79
CA ARG A 191 -50.65 4.14 44.40
C ARG A 191 -50.28 3.97 45.87
N ARG A 192 -49.88 5.02 46.57
CA ARG A 192 -49.70 4.98 48.03
C ARG A 192 -50.45 6.14 48.73
N THR A 193 -51.78 6.13 48.64
CA THR A 193 -52.64 6.77 49.61
C THR A 193 -54.02 6.12 49.49
N PHE A 194 -54.20 4.99 50.14
CA PHE A 194 -55.44 4.52 50.69
C PHE A 194 -55.08 3.38 51.66
N PHE A 195 -55.37 3.70 52.90
CA PHE A 195 -55.35 3.06 54.21
C PHE A 195 -54.13 3.44 55.06
#